data_a0a2c2ffb284999fac1db4b32d6efaa5
#
_entry.id   a0a2c2ffb284999fac1db4b32d6efaa5
#
_cell.length_a   1.000
_cell.length_b   1.000
_cell.length_c   1.000
_cell.angle_alpha   90.00
_cell.angle_beta   90.00
_cell.angle_gamma   90.00
#
_symmetry.space_group_name_H-M   'P 1'
#
loop_
_entity.id
_entity.type
_entity.pdbx_description
1 polymer ?
#
loop_
_entity_poly.entity_id
_entity_poly.type
_entity_poly.pdbx_seq_one_letter_code
_entity_poly.pdbx_strand_id
1 'polypeptide(L)'
;MSTHRIKPGKAPKLHKIDTAGTPDWSKDREAGEARALELNKEFEALQELLYAENKHRVLVVLQAMDTGGKDGVIRQVFEGVNPIGVRVASFKQPSTLELSHNYLWRYFQQLPKRGEIVIFNRSHYESVLVERVHELVPKKTWKRRYKHIADMEQAIADEGTTIIKFFLHISKAEQKLRLQARLDDKEKLWKFAVGDVAEREHWSDYMEAYEEAIEHTSSDDAPWYVIPADKKWYRDLVISQIIVDTLKELNMSYPKPASGLDSIVIPD
;
A
#
# COMPACT_ATOMS: atom_id res chain seq x y z
N MET A 1 13.63 -11.14 -7.08
CA MET A 1 12.55 -10.16 -7.39
C MET A 1 11.23 -10.89 -7.34
N SER A 2 10.22 -10.32 -6.68
CA SER A 2 8.87 -10.91 -6.61
C SER A 2 8.25 -11.00 -8.02
N THR A 3 7.56 -12.11 -8.32
CA THR A 3 6.79 -12.29 -9.59
C THR A 3 5.66 -11.26 -9.70
N HIS A 4 5.30 -10.59 -8.60
CA HIS A 4 4.23 -9.61 -8.52
C HIS A 4 4.62 -8.19 -8.96
N ARG A 5 5.94 -7.91 -9.10
CA ARG A 5 6.41 -6.58 -9.53
C ARG A 5 6.11 -6.34 -11.00
N ILE A 6 5.47 -5.22 -11.29
CA ILE A 6 5.18 -4.81 -12.66
C ILE A 6 6.34 -3.99 -13.22
N LYS A 7 6.87 -4.42 -14.36
CA LYS A 7 7.94 -3.69 -15.05
C LYS A 7 7.44 -2.32 -15.54
N PRO A 8 8.28 -1.27 -15.50
CA PRO A 8 7.93 0.05 -16.02
C PRO A 8 7.37 -0.01 -17.45
N GLY A 9 6.29 0.75 -17.69
CA GLY A 9 5.63 0.83 -18.99
C GLY A 9 4.93 -0.46 -19.46
N LYS A 10 4.66 -1.40 -18.55
CA LYS A 10 3.91 -2.62 -18.83
C LYS A 10 2.55 -2.60 -18.15
N ALA A 11 1.48 -2.72 -18.95
CA ALA A 11 0.15 -2.97 -18.42
C ALA A 11 0.08 -4.38 -17.81
N PRO A 12 -0.37 -4.53 -16.55
CA PRO A 12 -0.72 -5.85 -16.04
C PRO A 12 -1.97 -6.34 -16.77
N LYS A 13 -1.99 -7.59 -17.21
CA LYS A 13 -3.20 -8.21 -17.74
C LYS A 13 -3.99 -8.79 -16.57
N LEU A 14 -4.73 -7.93 -15.82
CA LEU A 14 -5.39 -8.31 -14.57
C LEU A 14 -6.32 -9.51 -14.73
N HIS A 15 -7.02 -9.61 -15.86
CA HIS A 15 -7.91 -10.73 -16.17
C HIS A 15 -7.19 -12.09 -16.35
N LYS A 16 -5.84 -12.09 -16.46
CA LYS A 16 -5.01 -13.31 -16.57
C LYS A 16 -4.36 -13.70 -15.25
N ILE A 17 -4.44 -12.84 -14.24
CA ILE A 17 -3.86 -13.10 -12.93
C ILE A 17 -4.87 -13.91 -12.11
N ASP A 18 -4.47 -15.10 -11.69
CA ASP A 18 -5.25 -15.89 -10.73
C ASP A 18 -5.24 -15.20 -9.36
N THR A 19 -6.36 -14.60 -8.98
CA THR A 19 -6.53 -13.87 -7.71
C THR A 19 -6.46 -14.78 -6.48
N ALA A 20 -6.63 -16.09 -6.66
CA ALA A 20 -6.48 -17.12 -5.63
C ALA A 20 -5.14 -17.88 -5.76
N GLY A 21 -4.31 -17.54 -6.76
CA GLY A 21 -3.01 -18.15 -6.98
C GLY A 21 -2.00 -17.83 -5.88
N THR A 22 -0.98 -18.69 -5.77
CA THR A 22 0.12 -18.52 -4.81
C THR A 22 1.47 -18.74 -5.49
N PRO A 23 1.80 -17.98 -6.57
CA PRO A 23 2.94 -18.33 -7.45
C PRO A 23 4.30 -18.31 -6.77
N ASP A 24 4.50 -17.49 -5.75
CA ASP A 24 5.78 -17.37 -5.02
C ASP A 24 5.83 -18.27 -3.76
N TRP A 25 4.81 -19.15 -3.57
CA TRP A 25 4.74 -20.01 -2.40
C TRP A 25 4.30 -21.43 -2.75
N SER A 26 5.18 -22.40 -2.54
CA SER A 26 4.96 -23.81 -2.89
C SER A 26 4.50 -24.69 -1.73
N LYS A 27 4.53 -24.17 -0.49
CA LYS A 27 4.09 -24.87 0.71
C LYS A 27 2.63 -24.61 1.01
N ASP A 28 2.12 -25.28 2.05
CA ASP A 28 0.74 -25.11 2.51
C ASP A 28 0.49 -23.74 3.18
N ARG A 29 -0.74 -23.55 3.60
CA ARG A 29 -1.18 -22.32 4.28
C ARG A 29 -0.52 -22.16 5.65
N GLU A 30 -0.41 -23.24 6.43
CA GLU A 30 0.13 -23.20 7.79
C GLU A 30 1.57 -22.74 7.79
N ALA A 31 2.40 -23.28 6.90
CA ALA A 31 3.76 -22.82 6.69
C ALA A 31 3.84 -21.37 6.21
N GLY A 32 2.87 -20.91 5.40
CA GLY A 32 2.77 -19.52 4.96
C GLY A 32 2.46 -18.55 6.10
N GLU A 33 1.51 -18.91 6.95
CA GLU A 33 1.15 -18.14 8.14
C GLU A 33 2.31 -18.09 9.15
N ALA A 34 3.00 -19.20 9.36
CA ALA A 34 4.20 -19.25 10.21
C ALA A 34 5.31 -18.32 9.66
N ARG A 35 5.56 -18.35 8.36
CA ARG A 35 6.55 -17.45 7.74
C ARG A 35 6.14 -15.98 7.86
N ALA A 36 4.87 -15.65 7.72
CA ALA A 36 4.39 -14.29 7.90
C ALA A 36 4.65 -13.77 9.33
N LEU A 37 4.51 -14.61 10.36
CA LEU A 37 4.85 -14.25 11.74
C LEU A 37 6.36 -14.00 11.93
N GLU A 38 7.21 -14.77 11.28
CA GLU A 38 8.66 -14.51 11.29
C GLU A 38 8.98 -13.17 10.63
N LEU A 39 8.38 -12.90 9.47
CA LEU A 39 8.54 -11.64 8.75
C LEU A 39 8.06 -10.44 9.56
N ASN A 40 7.00 -10.57 10.35
CA ASN A 40 6.54 -9.49 11.22
C ASN A 40 7.60 -9.12 12.27
N LYS A 41 8.28 -10.11 12.87
CA LYS A 41 9.38 -9.86 13.81
C LYS A 41 10.59 -9.21 13.12
N GLU A 42 10.94 -9.67 11.92
CA GLU A 42 12.00 -9.06 11.11
C GLU A 42 11.63 -7.58 10.78
N PHE A 43 10.37 -7.35 10.43
CA PHE A 43 9.87 -6.01 10.11
C PHE A 43 9.89 -5.08 11.33
N GLU A 44 9.46 -5.55 12.50
CA GLU A 44 9.53 -4.80 13.75
C GLU A 44 10.96 -4.30 14.03
N ALA A 45 11.95 -5.20 13.95
CA ALA A 45 13.36 -4.84 14.16
C ALA A 45 13.88 -3.85 13.10
N LEU A 46 13.52 -4.02 11.82
CA LEU A 46 13.91 -3.11 10.75
C LEU A 46 13.23 -1.73 10.88
N GLN A 47 11.99 -1.69 11.35
CA GLN A 47 11.28 -0.44 11.56
C GLN A 47 11.86 0.34 12.74
N GLU A 48 12.25 -0.32 13.82
CA GLU A 48 12.97 0.30 14.94
C GLU A 48 14.30 0.89 14.47
N LEU A 49 15.05 0.14 13.66
CA LEU A 49 16.31 0.59 13.08
C LEU A 49 16.12 1.81 12.17
N LEU A 50 15.09 1.80 11.31
CA LEU A 50 14.72 2.94 10.44
C LEU A 50 14.45 4.19 11.28
N TYR A 51 13.68 4.04 12.35
CA TYR A 51 13.37 5.14 13.27
C TYR A 51 14.62 5.67 13.96
N ALA A 52 15.47 4.79 14.49
CA ALA A 52 16.70 5.15 15.18
C ALA A 52 17.73 5.82 14.26
N GLU A 53 17.93 5.31 13.05
CA GLU A 53 18.85 5.90 12.08
C GLU A 53 18.38 7.28 11.58
N ASN A 54 17.06 7.45 11.41
CA ASN A 54 16.42 8.72 11.04
C ASN A 54 16.96 9.35 9.73
N LYS A 55 17.25 8.51 8.72
CA LYS A 55 17.72 8.97 7.40
C LYS A 55 16.70 8.71 6.30
N HIS A 56 16.17 7.51 6.24
CA HIS A 56 15.25 7.06 5.20
C HIS A 56 13.80 7.43 5.51
N ARG A 57 12.98 7.48 4.48
CA ARG A 57 11.53 7.65 4.51
C ARG A 57 10.89 6.54 3.71
N VAL A 58 9.79 5.98 4.17
CA VAL A 58 9.10 4.92 3.44
C VAL A 58 7.63 5.26 3.25
N LEU A 59 7.17 5.22 2.01
CA LEU A 59 5.78 5.40 1.64
C LEU A 59 5.23 4.07 1.08
N VAL A 60 4.25 3.51 1.76
CA VAL A 60 3.52 2.32 1.31
C VAL A 60 2.15 2.76 0.80
N VAL A 61 1.84 2.49 -0.46
CA VAL A 61 0.54 2.81 -1.06
C VAL A 61 -0.28 1.54 -1.19
N LEU A 62 -1.48 1.52 -0.62
CA LEU A 62 -2.44 0.42 -0.72
C LEU A 62 -3.65 0.83 -1.57
N GLN A 63 -3.83 0.16 -2.69
CA GLN A 63 -4.99 0.29 -3.58
C GLN A 63 -5.70 -1.05 -3.76
N ALA A 64 -7.00 -1.01 -3.82
CA ALA A 64 -7.85 -2.18 -4.06
C ALA A 64 -9.27 -1.74 -4.37
N MET A 65 -10.05 -2.60 -4.99
CA MET A 65 -11.51 -2.51 -5.00
C MET A 65 -12.05 -2.52 -3.56
N ASP A 66 -13.29 -2.10 -3.40
CA ASP A 66 -13.93 -2.18 -2.07
C ASP A 66 -13.94 -3.61 -1.56
N THR A 67 -13.79 -3.79 -0.26
CA THR A 67 -13.54 -5.06 0.41
C THR A 67 -12.24 -5.80 0.02
N GLY A 68 -11.39 -5.21 -0.82
CA GLY A 68 -10.12 -5.82 -1.29
C GLY A 68 -9.12 -6.14 -0.18
N GLY A 69 -9.32 -5.60 1.02
CA GLY A 69 -8.57 -6.01 2.22
C GLY A 69 -7.48 -5.05 2.68
N LYS A 70 -7.51 -3.79 2.26
CA LYS A 70 -6.54 -2.75 2.69
C LYS A 70 -6.40 -2.67 4.22
N ASP A 71 -7.52 -2.54 4.96
CA ASP A 71 -7.49 -2.50 6.44
C ASP A 71 -6.97 -3.81 7.06
N GLY A 72 -7.22 -4.95 6.38
CA GLY A 72 -6.69 -6.25 6.79
C GLY A 72 -5.18 -6.31 6.68
N VAL A 73 -4.60 -5.80 5.59
CA VAL A 73 -3.14 -5.67 5.40
C VAL A 73 -2.55 -4.78 6.49
N ILE A 74 -3.13 -3.59 6.71
CA ILE A 74 -2.66 -2.66 7.74
C ILE A 74 -2.63 -3.34 9.11
N ARG A 75 -3.67 -4.09 9.47
CA ARG A 75 -3.75 -4.77 10.76
C ARG A 75 -2.76 -5.93 10.89
N GLN A 76 -2.59 -6.75 9.83
CA GLN A 76 -1.83 -8.00 9.94
C GLN A 76 -0.34 -7.82 9.61
N VAL A 77 -0.02 -7.06 8.56
CA VAL A 77 1.36 -6.85 8.12
C VAL A 77 2.10 -5.89 9.05
N PHE A 78 1.39 -4.91 9.63
CA PHE A 78 1.97 -3.93 10.53
C PHE A 78 1.66 -4.24 12.02
N GLU A 79 1.27 -5.47 12.33
CA GLU A 79 1.12 -5.95 13.71
C GLU A 79 2.48 -5.98 14.40
N GLY A 80 2.54 -5.50 15.65
CA GLY A 80 3.75 -5.49 16.47
C GLY A 80 4.71 -4.32 16.22
N VAL A 81 4.64 -3.61 15.10
CA VAL A 81 5.53 -2.47 14.84
C VAL A 81 5.27 -1.31 15.79
N ASN A 82 6.33 -0.58 16.14
CA ASN A 82 6.23 0.57 17.04
C ASN A 82 5.43 1.72 16.39
N PRO A 83 4.28 2.12 16.94
CA PRO A 83 3.43 3.15 16.35
C PRO A 83 4.06 4.54 16.28
N ILE A 84 5.15 4.81 17.01
CA ILE A 84 5.87 6.10 16.95
C ILE A 84 6.49 6.32 15.57
N GLY A 85 6.95 5.25 14.90
CA GLY A 85 7.58 5.31 13.59
C GLY A 85 6.67 4.93 12.42
N VAL A 86 5.38 4.66 12.66
CA VAL A 86 4.44 4.22 11.61
C VAL A 86 3.14 5.01 11.69
N ARG A 87 2.66 5.52 10.56
CA ARG A 87 1.42 6.27 10.49
C ARG A 87 0.56 5.82 9.30
N VAL A 88 -0.75 5.73 9.53
CA VAL A 88 -1.74 5.45 8.48
C VAL A 88 -2.44 6.74 8.09
N ALA A 89 -2.38 7.09 6.81
CA ALA A 89 -3.17 8.16 6.21
C ALA A 89 -4.28 7.54 5.35
N SER A 90 -5.52 7.67 5.81
CA SER A 90 -6.69 7.15 5.10
C SER A 90 -7.39 8.25 4.32
N PHE A 91 -7.46 8.11 3.00
CA PHE A 91 -8.06 9.10 2.12
C PHE A 91 -9.49 8.69 1.75
N LYS A 92 -10.43 9.44 2.28
CA LYS A 92 -11.85 9.37 1.92
C LYS A 92 -12.17 10.48 0.91
N GLN A 93 -13.47 10.67 0.61
CA GLN A 93 -13.94 11.78 -0.20
C GLN A 93 -13.30 13.09 0.28
N PRO A 94 -12.78 13.92 -0.63
CA PRO A 94 -12.14 15.18 -0.26
C PRO A 94 -13.08 16.12 0.47
N SER A 95 -12.59 16.81 1.49
CA SER A 95 -13.29 17.90 2.17
C SER A 95 -13.36 19.16 1.27
N THR A 96 -14.22 20.11 1.63
CA THR A 96 -14.33 21.40 0.91
C THR A 96 -12.99 22.13 0.88
N LEU A 97 -12.20 22.07 1.97
CA LEU A 97 -10.87 22.67 2.02
C LEU A 97 -9.93 21.98 1.03
N GLU A 98 -9.89 20.66 1.02
CA GLU A 98 -9.03 19.90 0.09
C GLU A 98 -9.40 20.14 -1.38
N LEU A 99 -10.70 20.28 -1.68
CA LEU A 99 -11.19 20.62 -3.03
C LEU A 99 -10.81 22.04 -3.46
N SER A 100 -10.57 22.98 -2.54
CA SER A 100 -10.12 24.34 -2.87
C SER A 100 -8.63 24.40 -3.27
N HIS A 101 -7.88 23.34 -3.02
CA HIS A 101 -6.47 23.22 -3.38
C HIS A 101 -6.25 22.35 -4.61
N ASN A 102 -4.99 22.28 -5.08
CA ASN A 102 -4.60 21.30 -6.08
C ASN A 102 -4.87 19.87 -5.55
N TYR A 103 -5.36 18.97 -6.40
CA TYR A 103 -5.74 17.61 -6.00
C TYR A 103 -4.63 16.80 -5.33
N LEU A 104 -3.35 17.12 -5.57
CA LEU A 104 -2.20 16.48 -4.91
C LEU A 104 -1.92 17.06 -3.51
N TRP A 105 -2.41 18.26 -3.19
CA TRP A 105 -2.10 18.96 -1.94
C TRP A 105 -2.32 18.11 -0.69
N ARG A 106 -3.46 17.43 -0.59
CA ARG A 106 -3.82 16.60 0.57
C ARG A 106 -2.83 15.45 0.81
N TYR A 107 -2.23 14.93 -0.25
CA TYR A 107 -1.27 13.82 -0.18
C TYR A 107 0.12 14.31 0.24
N PHE A 108 0.55 15.46 -0.23
CA PHE A 108 1.79 16.10 0.21
C PHE A 108 1.79 16.37 1.72
N GLN A 109 0.66 16.73 2.32
CA GLN A 109 0.52 16.93 3.77
C GLN A 109 0.75 15.64 4.59
N GLN A 110 0.71 14.49 3.93
CA GLN A 110 0.78 13.18 4.57
C GLN A 110 2.04 12.39 4.19
N LEU A 111 3.00 13.00 3.49
CA LEU A 111 4.25 12.32 3.16
C LEU A 111 5.07 11.97 4.41
N PRO A 112 5.87 10.89 4.37
CA PRO A 112 6.69 10.48 5.50
C PRO A 112 7.83 11.48 5.76
N LYS A 113 8.14 11.72 7.03
CA LYS A 113 9.39 12.34 7.47
C LYS A 113 10.49 11.28 7.62
N ARG A 114 11.73 11.71 7.85
CA ARG A 114 12.85 10.78 8.12
C ARG A 114 12.52 9.88 9.32
N GLY A 115 12.88 8.60 9.23
CA GLY A 115 12.60 7.60 10.24
C GLY A 115 11.14 7.12 10.28
N GLU A 116 10.29 7.53 9.34
CA GLU A 116 8.86 7.22 9.36
C GLU A 116 8.45 6.32 8.17
N ILE A 117 7.56 5.38 8.45
CA ILE A 117 6.80 4.63 7.44
C ILE A 117 5.38 5.21 7.43
N VAL A 118 4.94 5.70 6.28
CA VAL A 118 3.54 6.14 6.10
C VAL A 118 2.81 5.18 5.16
N ILE A 119 1.64 4.73 5.59
CA ILE A 119 0.77 3.85 4.81
C ILE A 119 -0.39 4.69 4.29
N PHE A 120 -0.48 4.84 2.98
CA PHE A 120 -1.62 5.43 2.31
C PHE A 120 -2.70 4.37 2.09
N ASN A 121 -3.78 4.42 2.89
CA ASN A 121 -4.99 3.63 2.65
C ASN A 121 -5.90 4.39 1.67
N ARG A 122 -5.93 3.98 0.40
CA ARG A 122 -6.23 4.77 -0.78
C ARG A 122 -5.18 5.89 -0.95
N SER A 123 -5.17 6.58 -2.08
CA SER A 123 -4.10 7.55 -2.35
C SER A 123 -4.46 8.52 -3.46
N HIS A 124 -3.48 9.26 -3.95
CA HIS A 124 -3.56 10.14 -5.12
C HIS A 124 -4.04 9.42 -6.39
N TYR A 125 -4.00 8.09 -6.40
CA TYR A 125 -4.56 7.29 -7.49
C TYR A 125 -6.09 7.37 -7.60
N GLU A 126 -6.82 7.75 -6.53
CA GLU A 126 -8.26 7.99 -6.62
C GLU A 126 -8.62 9.01 -7.72
N SER A 127 -7.71 9.94 -8.00
CA SER A 127 -7.87 10.98 -9.04
C SER A 127 -7.81 10.46 -10.48
N VAL A 128 -7.37 9.23 -10.68
CA VAL A 128 -7.34 8.52 -11.99
C VAL A 128 -8.11 7.20 -11.95
N LEU A 129 -8.67 6.85 -10.81
CA LEU A 129 -9.53 5.69 -10.58
C LEU A 129 -10.99 6.16 -10.41
N VAL A 130 -11.37 6.58 -9.22
CA VAL A 130 -12.75 7.02 -8.92
C VAL A 130 -13.18 8.19 -9.80
N GLU A 131 -12.35 9.23 -9.90
CA GLU A 131 -12.71 10.42 -10.69
C GLU A 131 -12.81 10.12 -12.20
N ARG A 132 -12.08 9.11 -12.71
CA ARG A 132 -12.19 8.61 -14.07
C ARG A 132 -13.48 7.81 -14.27
N VAL A 133 -13.72 6.82 -13.40
CA VAL A 133 -14.83 5.86 -13.54
C VAL A 133 -16.18 6.57 -13.41
N HIS A 134 -16.28 7.55 -12.50
CA HIS A 134 -17.50 8.35 -12.29
C HIS A 134 -17.53 9.64 -13.12
N GLU A 135 -16.61 9.80 -14.07
CA GLU A 135 -16.55 10.98 -14.96
C GLU A 135 -16.59 12.34 -14.22
N LEU A 136 -16.02 12.39 -12.99
CA LEU A 136 -16.00 13.60 -12.16
C LEU A 136 -15.13 14.71 -12.75
N VAL A 137 -14.21 14.33 -13.65
CA VAL A 137 -13.35 15.23 -14.42
C VAL A 137 -13.29 14.79 -15.88
N PRO A 138 -13.10 15.73 -16.84
CA PRO A 138 -12.99 15.39 -18.26
C PRO A 138 -11.84 14.41 -18.52
N LYS A 139 -11.99 13.55 -19.53
CA LYS A 139 -10.98 12.56 -19.97
C LYS A 139 -9.59 13.17 -20.17
N LYS A 140 -9.51 14.37 -20.77
CA LYS A 140 -8.25 15.09 -20.95
C LYS A 140 -7.55 15.40 -19.64
N THR A 141 -8.32 15.63 -18.57
CA THR A 141 -7.77 15.95 -17.23
C THR A 141 -7.17 14.73 -16.59
N TRP A 142 -7.93 13.65 -16.42
CA TRP A 142 -7.39 12.46 -15.73
C TRP A 142 -6.25 11.78 -16.52
N LYS A 143 -6.27 11.82 -17.86
CA LYS A 143 -5.14 11.31 -18.66
C LYS A 143 -3.83 12.03 -18.40
N ARG A 144 -3.87 13.34 -18.16
CA ARG A 144 -2.66 14.12 -17.82
C ARG A 144 -2.17 13.82 -16.41
N ARG A 145 -3.06 13.39 -15.53
CA ARG A 145 -2.71 13.10 -14.13
C ARG A 145 -1.78 11.90 -13.98
N TYR A 146 -1.77 10.94 -14.91
CA TYR A 146 -0.76 9.87 -14.88
C TYR A 146 0.66 10.44 -14.87
N LYS A 147 0.94 11.41 -15.76
CA LYS A 147 2.24 12.06 -15.76
C LYS A 147 2.48 12.87 -14.48
N HIS A 148 1.50 13.62 -14.00
CA HIS A 148 1.64 14.40 -12.76
C HIS A 148 1.93 13.51 -11.55
N ILE A 149 1.30 12.32 -11.48
CA ILE A 149 1.53 11.33 -10.42
C ILE A 149 2.94 10.77 -10.53
N ALA A 150 3.35 10.34 -11.73
CA ALA A 150 4.70 9.83 -11.95
C ALA A 150 5.78 10.88 -11.62
N ASP A 151 5.59 12.14 -12.06
CA ASP A 151 6.51 13.25 -11.74
C ASP A 151 6.55 13.54 -10.22
N MET A 152 5.42 13.47 -9.52
CA MET A 152 5.36 13.63 -8.07
C MET A 152 6.11 12.50 -7.35
N GLU A 153 5.85 11.26 -7.72
CA GLU A 153 6.51 10.09 -7.13
C GLU A 153 8.01 10.14 -7.38
N GLN A 154 8.44 10.50 -8.59
CA GLN A 154 9.87 10.69 -8.90
C GLN A 154 10.49 11.79 -8.02
N ALA A 155 9.83 12.95 -7.90
CA ALA A 155 10.36 14.06 -7.11
C ALA A 155 10.54 13.69 -5.62
N ILE A 156 9.61 12.93 -5.03
CA ILE A 156 9.76 12.47 -3.63
C ILE A 156 10.75 11.31 -3.48
N ALA A 157 10.92 10.49 -4.51
CA ALA A 157 11.94 9.44 -4.55
C ALA A 157 13.35 10.04 -4.65
N ASP A 158 13.57 11.03 -5.52
CA ASP A 158 14.83 11.77 -5.66
C ASP A 158 15.28 12.42 -4.33
N GLU A 159 14.31 12.81 -3.49
CA GLU A 159 14.56 13.35 -2.14
C GLU A 159 14.72 12.26 -1.07
N GLY A 160 14.87 11.00 -1.47
CA GLY A 160 15.19 9.86 -0.61
C GLY A 160 13.99 9.21 0.08
N THR A 161 12.82 9.26 -0.53
CA THR A 161 11.66 8.48 -0.08
C THR A 161 11.57 7.17 -0.87
N THR A 162 11.62 6.04 -0.20
CA THR A 162 11.35 4.73 -0.78
C THR A 162 9.85 4.54 -0.94
N ILE A 163 9.38 4.28 -2.16
CA ILE A 163 7.96 4.13 -2.48
C ILE A 163 7.67 2.69 -2.86
N ILE A 164 6.66 2.08 -2.23
CA ILE A 164 6.18 0.74 -2.54
C ILE A 164 4.67 0.82 -2.77
N LYS A 165 4.20 0.36 -3.93
CA LYS A 165 2.78 0.44 -4.28
C LYS A 165 2.18 -0.95 -4.46
N PHE A 166 1.09 -1.23 -3.77
CA PHE A 166 0.37 -2.50 -3.83
C PHE A 166 -1.03 -2.31 -4.38
N PHE A 167 -1.35 -3.05 -5.43
CA PHE A 167 -2.73 -3.29 -5.85
C PHE A 167 -3.17 -4.67 -5.36
N LEU A 168 -4.13 -4.69 -4.42
CA LEU A 168 -4.70 -5.93 -3.88
C LEU A 168 -5.78 -6.43 -4.83
N HIS A 169 -5.42 -7.38 -5.67
CA HIS A 169 -6.27 -7.88 -6.74
C HIS A 169 -7.13 -9.04 -6.24
N ILE A 170 -8.42 -8.78 -6.04
CA ILE A 170 -9.43 -9.79 -5.71
C ILE A 170 -10.31 -10.09 -6.92
N SER A 171 -10.94 -11.25 -6.93
CA SER A 171 -11.99 -11.58 -7.89
C SER A 171 -13.31 -10.86 -7.56
N LYS A 172 -14.13 -10.62 -8.58
CA LYS A 172 -15.50 -10.09 -8.39
C LYS A 172 -16.35 -11.06 -7.54
N ALA A 173 -16.07 -12.37 -7.62
CA ALA A 173 -16.72 -13.39 -6.82
C ALA A 173 -16.33 -13.26 -5.33
N GLU A 174 -15.04 -13.15 -5.03
CA GLU A 174 -14.56 -12.97 -3.66
C GLU A 174 -15.07 -11.65 -3.06
N GLN A 175 -15.14 -10.58 -3.84
CA GLN A 175 -15.74 -9.33 -3.38
C GLN A 175 -17.19 -9.52 -2.92
N LYS A 176 -17.99 -10.27 -3.71
CA LYS A 176 -19.38 -10.59 -3.33
C LYS A 176 -19.46 -11.32 -2.01
N LEU A 177 -18.61 -12.35 -1.83
CA LEU A 177 -18.56 -13.11 -0.57
C LEU A 177 -18.20 -12.22 0.62
N ARG A 178 -17.23 -11.32 0.45
CA ARG A 178 -16.82 -10.39 1.52
C ARG A 178 -17.89 -9.35 1.85
N LEU A 179 -18.63 -8.85 0.86
CA LEU A 179 -19.75 -7.94 1.08
C LEU A 179 -20.90 -8.66 1.81
N GLN A 180 -21.23 -9.88 1.39
CA GLN A 180 -22.24 -10.69 2.05
C GLN A 180 -21.87 -10.97 3.51
N ALA A 181 -20.62 -11.36 3.77
CA ALA A 181 -20.15 -11.60 5.13
C ALA A 181 -20.19 -10.35 6.04
N ARG A 182 -20.20 -9.12 5.48
CA ARG A 182 -20.44 -7.89 6.26
C ARG A 182 -21.91 -7.74 6.61
N LEU A 183 -22.83 -8.11 5.70
CA LEU A 183 -24.27 -8.06 5.95
C LEU A 183 -24.72 -9.10 6.96
N ASP A 184 -24.10 -10.28 6.92
CA ASP A 184 -24.46 -11.39 7.81
C ASP A 184 -23.95 -11.19 9.26
N ASP A 185 -22.94 -10.30 9.44
CA ASP A 185 -22.32 -10.03 10.73
C ASP A 185 -22.78 -8.67 11.28
N LYS A 186 -23.63 -8.69 12.32
CA LYS A 186 -24.19 -7.49 12.95
C LYS A 186 -23.10 -6.52 13.45
N GLU A 187 -21.94 -7.04 13.86
CA GLU A 187 -20.82 -6.22 14.33
C GLU A 187 -20.03 -5.56 13.17
N LYS A 188 -20.31 -5.96 11.92
CA LYS A 188 -19.68 -5.42 10.70
C LYS A 188 -20.62 -4.60 9.84
N LEU A 189 -21.91 -4.49 10.16
CA LEU A 189 -22.87 -3.68 9.39
C LEU A 189 -22.42 -2.24 9.21
N TRP A 190 -21.77 -1.65 10.20
CA TRP A 190 -21.22 -0.29 10.11
C TRP A 190 -20.14 -0.11 9.04
N LYS A 191 -19.56 -1.18 8.52
CA LYS A 191 -18.59 -1.19 7.41
C LYS A 191 -19.26 -1.34 6.05
N PHE A 192 -20.55 -1.60 6.00
CA PHE A 192 -21.28 -1.78 4.76
C PHE A 192 -21.89 -0.46 4.31
N ALA A 193 -21.57 -0.05 3.09
CA ALA A 193 -22.21 1.07 2.44
C ALA A 193 -23.06 0.55 1.26
N VAL A 194 -24.27 1.07 1.13
CA VAL A 194 -25.17 0.72 -0.01
C VAL A 194 -24.48 1.04 -1.35
N GLY A 195 -23.68 2.10 -1.38
CA GLY A 195 -22.86 2.47 -2.53
C GLY A 195 -21.85 1.38 -2.96
N ASP A 196 -21.36 0.55 -2.03
CA ASP A 196 -20.42 -0.54 -2.38
C ASP A 196 -21.04 -1.54 -3.39
N VAL A 197 -22.38 -1.67 -3.39
CA VAL A 197 -23.09 -2.53 -4.34
C VAL A 197 -23.14 -1.89 -5.73
N ALA A 198 -23.41 -0.60 -5.81
CA ALA A 198 -23.41 0.13 -7.07
C ALA A 198 -22.01 0.18 -7.70
N GLU A 199 -20.97 0.38 -6.89
CA GLU A 199 -19.57 0.36 -7.37
C GLU A 199 -19.18 -0.95 -8.09
N ARG A 200 -19.82 -2.06 -7.76
CA ARG A 200 -19.58 -3.34 -8.44
C ARG A 200 -20.05 -3.35 -9.90
N GLU A 201 -20.97 -2.49 -10.29
CA GLU A 201 -21.43 -2.37 -11.69
C GLU A 201 -20.30 -1.84 -12.56
N HIS A 202 -19.44 -0.98 -12.02
CA HIS A 202 -18.27 -0.40 -12.68
C HIS A 202 -17.02 -1.30 -12.63
N TRP A 203 -17.16 -2.60 -12.31
CA TRP A 203 -16.00 -3.49 -12.14
C TRP A 203 -15.03 -3.47 -13.31
N SER A 204 -15.52 -3.56 -14.54
CA SER A 204 -14.69 -3.55 -15.76
C SER A 204 -13.95 -2.22 -15.93
N ASP A 205 -14.64 -1.11 -15.66
CA ASP A 205 -14.08 0.23 -15.82
C ASP A 205 -12.95 0.46 -14.81
N TYR A 206 -13.13 -0.04 -13.57
CA TYR A 206 -12.07 -0.01 -12.57
C TYR A 206 -10.88 -0.89 -12.96
N MET A 207 -11.10 -2.09 -13.49
CA MET A 207 -9.98 -2.95 -13.91
C MET A 207 -9.17 -2.28 -15.03
N GLU A 208 -9.83 -1.69 -16.03
CA GLU A 208 -9.16 -0.91 -17.07
C GLU A 208 -8.40 0.29 -16.48
N ALA A 209 -9.02 1.03 -15.55
CA ALA A 209 -8.39 2.17 -14.90
C ALA A 209 -7.15 1.77 -14.08
N TYR A 210 -7.19 0.63 -13.38
CA TYR A 210 -6.02 0.09 -12.66
C TYR A 210 -4.92 -0.35 -13.62
N GLU A 211 -5.25 -1.06 -14.71
CA GLU A 211 -4.26 -1.48 -15.71
C GLU A 211 -3.52 -0.27 -16.29
N GLU A 212 -4.23 0.78 -16.71
CA GLU A 212 -3.62 2.02 -17.23
C GLU A 212 -2.83 2.78 -16.15
N ALA A 213 -3.36 2.90 -14.94
CA ALA A 213 -2.65 3.59 -13.84
C ALA A 213 -1.32 2.90 -13.53
N ILE A 214 -1.32 1.58 -13.43
CA ILE A 214 -0.11 0.79 -13.16
C ILE A 214 0.89 0.91 -14.31
N GLU A 215 0.43 0.80 -15.56
CA GLU A 215 1.27 0.92 -16.77
C GLU A 215 2.00 2.27 -16.81
N HIS A 216 1.27 3.35 -16.56
CA HIS A 216 1.79 4.71 -16.72
C HIS A 216 2.61 5.21 -15.52
N THR A 217 2.53 4.55 -14.37
CA THR A 217 3.15 5.05 -13.14
C THR A 217 4.05 4.04 -12.42
N SER A 218 4.19 2.80 -12.93
CA SER A 218 5.21 1.90 -12.39
C SER A 218 6.59 2.34 -12.87
N SER A 219 7.50 2.56 -11.95
CA SER A 219 8.91 2.87 -12.20
C SER A 219 9.82 2.02 -11.33
N ASP A 220 11.14 2.11 -11.53
CA ASP A 220 12.08 1.41 -10.66
C ASP A 220 12.13 2.02 -9.26
N ASP A 221 11.95 3.35 -9.14
CA ASP A 221 11.95 4.09 -7.88
C ASP A 221 10.60 4.06 -7.16
N ALA A 222 9.50 3.78 -7.88
CA ALA A 222 8.15 3.69 -7.34
C ALA A 222 7.40 2.49 -7.97
N PRO A 223 7.83 1.25 -7.67
CA PRO A 223 7.28 0.05 -8.30
C PRO A 223 5.86 -0.26 -7.84
N TRP A 224 5.05 -0.75 -8.78
CA TRP A 224 3.78 -1.41 -8.50
C TRP A 224 3.95 -2.92 -8.32
N TYR A 225 3.24 -3.46 -7.35
CA TYR A 225 3.07 -4.90 -7.15
C TYR A 225 1.58 -5.24 -7.24
N VAL A 226 1.22 -6.18 -8.11
CA VAL A 226 -0.14 -6.71 -8.21
C VAL A 226 -0.22 -8.00 -7.40
N ILE A 227 -0.91 -7.94 -6.27
CA ILE A 227 -0.93 -9.03 -5.29
C ILE A 227 -2.24 -9.81 -5.40
N PRO A 228 -2.23 -11.13 -5.69
CA PRO A 228 -3.38 -12.00 -5.53
C PRO A 228 -3.92 -11.93 -4.11
N ALA A 229 -5.19 -11.54 -3.94
CA ALA A 229 -5.69 -11.17 -2.64
C ALA A 229 -7.00 -11.87 -2.21
N ASP A 230 -7.44 -12.90 -2.95
CA ASP A 230 -8.55 -13.75 -2.52
C ASP A 230 -8.15 -14.56 -1.26
N LYS A 231 -6.93 -15.09 -1.24
CA LYS A 231 -6.36 -15.75 -0.04
C LYS A 231 -5.65 -14.73 0.83
N LYS A 232 -6.27 -14.32 1.94
CA LYS A 232 -5.72 -13.29 2.86
C LYS A 232 -4.34 -13.63 3.38
N TRP A 233 -4.11 -14.89 3.79
CA TRP A 233 -2.82 -15.34 4.31
C TRP A 233 -1.68 -15.18 3.30
N TYR A 234 -1.92 -15.50 2.03
CA TYR A 234 -0.93 -15.35 0.96
C TYR A 234 -0.62 -13.88 0.65
N ARG A 235 -1.69 -13.07 0.54
CA ARG A 235 -1.57 -11.61 0.38
C ARG A 235 -0.67 -11.01 1.46
N ASP A 236 -0.94 -11.34 2.73
CA ASP A 236 -0.20 -10.78 3.87
C ASP A 236 1.25 -11.27 3.88
N LEU A 237 1.50 -12.55 3.62
CA LEU A 237 2.83 -13.13 3.48
C LEU A 237 3.67 -12.41 2.43
N VAL A 238 3.13 -12.23 1.22
CA VAL A 238 3.87 -11.62 0.10
C VAL A 238 4.15 -10.15 0.37
N ILE A 239 3.18 -9.41 0.90
CA ILE A 239 3.37 -7.99 1.25
C ILE A 239 4.42 -7.84 2.35
N SER A 240 4.38 -8.65 3.40
CA SER A 240 5.40 -8.66 4.46
C SER A 240 6.78 -8.94 3.90
N GLN A 241 6.91 -9.94 3.00
CA GLN A 241 8.21 -10.27 2.40
C GLN A 241 8.75 -9.09 1.57
N ILE A 242 7.91 -8.46 0.73
CA ILE A 242 8.33 -7.31 -0.10
C ILE A 242 8.76 -6.13 0.76
N ILE A 243 8.04 -5.82 1.83
CA ILE A 243 8.39 -4.72 2.75
C ILE A 243 9.72 -5.02 3.46
N VAL A 244 9.88 -6.23 4.01
CA VAL A 244 11.12 -6.65 4.69
C VAL A 244 12.31 -6.59 3.74
N ASP A 245 12.18 -7.12 2.53
CA ASP A 245 13.25 -7.10 1.54
C ASP A 245 13.63 -5.65 1.17
N THR A 246 12.63 -4.79 0.93
CA THR A 246 12.86 -3.37 0.63
C THR A 246 13.59 -2.65 1.78
N LEU A 247 13.19 -2.90 3.04
CA LEU A 247 13.86 -2.29 4.18
C LEU A 247 15.30 -2.80 4.37
N LYS A 248 15.57 -4.06 4.06
CA LYS A 248 16.94 -4.61 4.07
C LYS A 248 17.82 -3.95 3.01
N GLU A 249 17.29 -3.64 1.84
CA GLU A 249 18.02 -2.96 0.76
C GLU A 249 18.46 -1.55 1.13
N LEU A 250 17.85 -0.91 2.15
CA LEU A 250 18.26 0.41 2.64
C LEU A 250 19.61 0.40 3.38
N ASN A 251 20.14 -0.77 3.75
CA ASN A 251 21.42 -0.94 4.43
C ASN A 251 21.58 -0.05 5.68
N MET A 252 20.53 0.02 6.48
CA MET A 252 20.44 0.87 7.68
C MET A 252 21.39 0.41 8.79
N SER A 253 21.82 1.36 9.63
CA SER A 253 22.65 1.09 10.81
C SER A 253 22.25 2.00 11.99
N TYR A 254 22.38 1.51 13.22
CA TYR A 254 22.20 2.35 14.39
C TYR A 254 23.18 3.54 14.38
N PRO A 255 22.75 4.72 14.84
CA PRO A 255 23.65 5.87 14.97
C PRO A 255 24.79 5.55 15.95
N LYS A 256 25.97 6.13 15.68
CA LYS A 256 27.08 5.97 16.60
C LYS A 256 26.71 6.55 17.96
N PRO A 257 26.99 5.82 19.06
CA PRO A 257 26.79 6.34 20.41
C PRO A 257 27.54 7.67 20.61
N ALA A 258 27.01 8.54 21.45
CA ALA A 258 27.72 9.74 21.84
C ALA A 258 29.03 9.38 22.59
N SER A 259 30.05 10.22 22.46
CA SER A 259 31.31 9.99 23.15
C SER A 259 31.13 10.04 24.66
N GLY A 260 31.82 9.19 25.38
CA GLY A 260 31.83 9.19 26.85
C GLY A 260 30.69 8.38 27.51
N LEU A 261 29.85 7.70 26.77
CA LEU A 261 28.80 6.84 27.32
C LEU A 261 29.39 5.69 28.19
N ASP A 262 30.56 5.17 27.81
CA ASP A 262 31.22 4.06 28.50
C ASP A 262 31.67 4.46 29.94
N SER A 263 31.73 5.74 30.24
CA SER A 263 32.12 6.27 31.57
C SER A 263 30.95 6.69 32.44
N ILE A 264 29.71 6.55 31.95
CA ILE A 264 28.50 6.94 32.70
C ILE A 264 28.20 5.86 33.75
N VAL A 265 28.17 6.29 35.01
CA VAL A 265 27.63 5.50 36.12
C VAL A 265 26.26 6.04 36.46
N ILE A 266 25.24 5.19 36.43
CA ILE A 266 23.89 5.57 36.86
C ILE A 266 23.89 5.52 38.39
N PRO A 267 23.64 6.65 39.10
CA PRO A 267 23.57 6.64 40.56
C PRO A 267 22.32 5.91 41.06
N ASP A 268 22.37 5.43 42.33
CA ASP A 268 21.24 4.76 42.99
C ASP A 268 20.04 5.70 43.17
#